data_cd72ef331ae9e37cd564232f27f47e7c
#
_entry.id   cd72ef331ae9e37cd564232f27f47e7c
#
_cell.length_a   1.000
_cell.length_b   1.000
_cell.length_c   1.000
_cell.angle_alpha   90.00
_cell.angle_beta   90.00
_cell.angle_gamma   90.00
#
_symmetry.space_group_name_H-M   'P 1'
#
loop_
_entity.id
_entity.type
_entity.pdbx_description
1 polymer ?
#
loop_
_entity_poly.entity_id
_entity_poly.type
_entity_poly.pdbx_seq_one_letter_code
_entity_poly.pdbx_strand_id
1 'polypeptide(L)'
;MFAIRRRHESGRDDLGVALIALGGVALEMAVSARYGYHRDELYFLAAGQHPALGYVDQPLLAPIVARLSSVLFANSLVGLRVIPAMLLGWFVVSSSSMARLLGGGVPAQRIAALATAACGEYLATAHLLTTTVSDFAAWAGVLWSCAHFLESEESRWLLVAGTFAGVGLDAKWNIGFLVGALTVGFAVTTSARRLVPARTALAAVAIVAVLGWPDFLWQALHGWPNIPVFRSLQLNAGHNRAVYWPAQILYTGLAATPLWATGLVALWRRESPDRRWRTLATACIVVLVLQFILGGKPYYVGGIFVLLFAAGAVTLERRWILRRGRGLRSLGPTTIMAALAVSGLITIPLAIPVLPAKSLHTLALQKINYDLAETIAWPREVGQIAAVFRSLPETQRKSAIILAGNYGEAGALDRYGAQFKIPPGRIYSGANSFWLWGPPPRSATTVVAVNMNPATLRRSFSSVRLALVYTNGLGVSNDEQGVEVMVATGLRSPWSSSWLGFRNYS
;
A
#
# COMPACT_ATOMS: atom_id res chain seq x y z
N MET A 1 -17.32 41.66 11.92
CA MET A 1 -17.50 42.02 10.52
C MET A 1 -16.14 42.38 9.95
N PHE A 2 -15.36 41.38 9.48
CA PHE A 2 -14.14 41.57 8.70
C PHE A 2 -14.13 40.45 7.64
N ALA A 3 -14.85 40.71 6.54
CA ALA A 3 -14.74 39.95 5.31
C ALA A 3 -13.45 40.37 4.61
N ILE A 4 -12.35 39.69 4.89
CA ILE A 4 -11.16 39.80 4.05
C ILE A 4 -11.41 38.89 2.84
N ARG A 5 -12.02 39.47 1.83
CA ARG A 5 -11.93 38.98 0.44
C ARG A 5 -10.48 39.15 0.00
N ARG A 6 -9.63 38.15 0.27
CA ARG A 6 -8.32 38.07 -0.41
C ARG A 6 -8.55 37.59 -1.85
N ARG A 7 -8.31 38.50 -2.80
CA ARG A 7 -8.18 38.19 -4.22
C ARG A 7 -7.14 37.07 -4.41
N HIS A 8 -7.46 36.13 -5.24
CA HIS A 8 -6.57 35.09 -5.73
C HIS A 8 -5.32 35.71 -6.41
N GLU A 9 -4.18 35.67 -5.72
CA GLU A 9 -2.87 35.71 -6.37
C GLU A 9 -2.51 34.27 -6.75
N SER A 10 -3.03 33.79 -7.88
CA SER A 10 -3.10 32.36 -8.20
C SER A 10 -1.99 31.86 -9.14
N GLY A 11 -0.97 32.63 -9.45
CA GLY A 11 -0.05 32.26 -10.52
C GLY A 11 1.38 31.88 -10.10
N ARG A 12 1.85 32.33 -8.95
CA ARG A 12 3.24 32.05 -8.51
C ARG A 12 3.37 30.98 -7.43
N ASP A 13 2.30 30.62 -6.78
CA ASP A 13 2.32 29.83 -5.55
C ASP A 13 2.34 28.32 -5.79
N ASP A 14 1.89 27.89 -6.97
CA ASP A 14 1.87 26.48 -7.37
C ASP A 14 3.26 25.92 -7.71
N LEU A 15 4.24 26.76 -8.08
CA LEU A 15 5.58 26.32 -8.45
C LEU A 15 6.33 25.64 -7.29
N GLY A 16 6.26 26.18 -6.08
CA GLY A 16 6.94 25.58 -4.92
C GLY A 16 6.37 24.22 -4.56
N VAL A 17 5.04 24.06 -4.63
CA VAL A 17 4.35 22.78 -4.42
C VAL A 17 4.67 21.80 -5.54
N ALA A 18 4.65 22.26 -6.80
CA ALA A 18 5.02 21.44 -7.95
C ALA A 18 6.46 20.91 -7.83
N LEU A 19 7.41 21.77 -7.42
CA LEU A 19 8.81 21.36 -7.21
C LEU A 19 8.93 20.32 -6.09
N ILE A 20 8.18 20.45 -4.99
CA ILE A 20 8.17 19.44 -3.91
C ILE A 20 7.59 18.12 -4.44
N ALA A 21 6.47 18.15 -5.17
CA ALA A 21 5.85 16.95 -5.72
C ALA A 21 6.77 16.26 -6.74
N LEU A 22 7.32 17.01 -7.68
CA LEU A 22 8.27 16.48 -8.69
C LEU A 22 9.56 15.97 -8.03
N GLY A 23 10.06 16.65 -6.99
CA GLY A 23 11.22 16.19 -6.23
C GLY A 23 10.97 14.85 -5.54
N GLY A 24 9.79 14.65 -4.95
CA GLY A 24 9.39 13.36 -4.38
C GLY A 24 9.29 12.25 -5.43
N VAL A 25 8.62 12.53 -6.55
CA VAL A 25 8.53 11.57 -7.67
C VAL A 25 9.91 11.24 -8.24
N ALA A 26 10.77 12.25 -8.44
CA ALA A 26 12.13 12.05 -8.94
C ALA A 26 12.98 11.22 -7.98
N LEU A 27 12.84 11.44 -6.66
CA LEU A 27 13.51 10.63 -5.65
C LEU A 27 13.12 9.16 -5.73
N GLU A 28 11.81 8.87 -5.80
CA GLU A 28 11.30 7.50 -5.95
C GLU A 28 11.81 6.84 -7.23
N MET A 29 11.74 7.56 -8.35
CA MET A 29 12.23 7.04 -9.64
C MET A 29 13.73 6.81 -9.65
N ALA A 30 14.52 7.66 -8.98
CA ALA A 30 15.98 7.51 -8.90
C ALA A 30 16.42 6.23 -8.17
N VAL A 31 15.59 5.70 -7.28
CA VAL A 31 15.87 4.47 -6.52
C VAL A 31 15.02 3.27 -6.94
N SER A 32 14.10 3.44 -7.89
CA SER A 32 13.10 2.44 -8.30
C SER A 32 13.68 1.11 -8.78
N ALA A 33 14.90 1.09 -9.34
CA ALA A 33 15.57 -0.13 -9.78
C ALA A 33 16.37 -0.84 -8.67
N ARG A 34 16.46 -0.22 -7.47
CA ARG A 34 17.32 -0.75 -6.40
C ARG A 34 16.62 -1.87 -5.64
N TYR A 35 17.41 -2.81 -5.16
CA TYR A 35 17.09 -4.04 -4.43
C TYR A 35 16.39 -5.10 -5.29
N GLY A 36 15.37 -4.80 -6.04
CA GLY A 36 14.61 -5.75 -6.88
C GLY A 36 13.09 -5.60 -6.70
N TYR A 37 12.35 -6.56 -7.24
CA TYR A 37 10.90 -6.63 -7.05
C TYR A 37 10.53 -6.98 -5.61
N HIS A 38 9.44 -6.41 -5.12
CA HIS A 38 8.79 -6.88 -3.91
C HIS A 38 7.98 -8.15 -4.21
N ARG A 39 7.79 -9.02 -3.19
CA ARG A 39 7.02 -10.26 -3.35
C ARG A 39 5.61 -10.02 -3.93
N ASP A 40 4.92 -8.95 -3.49
CA ASP A 40 3.60 -8.59 -4.00
C ASP A 40 3.66 -8.13 -5.46
N GLU A 41 4.70 -7.36 -5.85
CA GLU A 41 4.89 -6.95 -7.24
C GLU A 41 5.03 -8.15 -8.18
N LEU A 42 5.78 -9.18 -7.75
CA LEU A 42 5.92 -10.45 -8.49
C LEU A 42 4.58 -11.18 -8.62
N TYR A 43 3.79 -11.19 -7.55
CA TYR A 43 2.46 -11.79 -7.57
C TYR A 43 1.49 -11.00 -8.47
N PHE A 44 1.50 -9.66 -8.42
CA PHE A 44 0.63 -8.86 -9.29
C PHE A 44 1.00 -8.99 -10.77
N LEU A 45 2.29 -9.15 -11.08
CA LEU A 45 2.72 -9.44 -12.45
C LEU A 45 2.17 -10.79 -12.93
N ALA A 46 2.22 -11.83 -12.11
CA ALA A 46 1.63 -13.13 -12.42
C ALA A 46 0.10 -13.05 -12.51
N ALA A 47 -0.57 -12.40 -11.55
CA ALA A 47 -2.02 -12.19 -11.56
C ALA A 47 -2.48 -11.37 -12.77
N GLY A 48 -1.71 -10.37 -13.20
CA GLY A 48 -1.99 -9.59 -14.40
C GLY A 48 -1.94 -10.40 -15.71
N GLN A 49 -1.31 -11.58 -15.71
CA GLN A 49 -1.35 -12.53 -16.83
C GLN A 49 -2.60 -13.43 -16.78
N HIS A 50 -3.31 -13.47 -15.64
CA HIS A 50 -4.54 -14.21 -15.42
C HIS A 50 -5.68 -13.26 -15.05
N PRO A 51 -6.18 -12.42 -15.99
CA PRO A 51 -7.12 -11.35 -15.69
C PRO A 51 -8.43 -11.92 -15.12
N ALA A 52 -8.84 -11.38 -13.99
CA ALA A 52 -10.07 -11.72 -13.28
C ALA A 52 -10.70 -10.48 -12.65
N LEU A 53 -11.96 -10.57 -12.24
CA LEU A 53 -12.65 -9.47 -11.55
C LEU A 53 -12.23 -9.29 -10.10
N GLY A 54 -11.48 -10.24 -9.55
CA GLY A 54 -10.90 -10.24 -8.22
C GLY A 54 -9.95 -11.42 -8.04
N TYR A 55 -9.28 -11.49 -6.90
CA TYR A 55 -8.33 -12.54 -6.55
C TYR A 55 -8.55 -12.98 -5.11
N VAL A 56 -7.87 -14.03 -4.66
CA VAL A 56 -8.07 -14.61 -3.33
C VAL A 56 -7.90 -13.59 -2.20
N ASP A 57 -6.90 -12.75 -2.28
CA ASP A 57 -6.43 -11.86 -1.22
C ASP A 57 -6.46 -10.37 -1.59
N GLN A 58 -6.88 -10.04 -2.81
CA GLN A 58 -6.85 -8.67 -3.31
C GLN A 58 -7.87 -8.42 -4.43
N PRO A 59 -8.35 -7.18 -4.58
CA PRO A 59 -9.12 -6.76 -5.73
C PRO A 59 -8.26 -6.63 -7.00
N LEU A 60 -8.92 -6.26 -8.10
CA LEU A 60 -8.36 -6.31 -9.45
C LEU A 60 -7.39 -5.18 -9.82
N LEU A 61 -7.36 -4.05 -9.07
CA LEU A 61 -6.66 -2.84 -9.54
C LEU A 61 -5.13 -3.02 -9.62
N ALA A 62 -4.50 -3.61 -8.60
CA ALA A 62 -3.04 -3.81 -8.61
C ALA A 62 -2.57 -4.75 -9.74
N PRO A 63 -3.21 -5.92 -10.00
CA PRO A 63 -2.93 -6.74 -11.17
C PRO A 63 -3.15 -6.04 -12.52
N ILE A 64 -4.19 -5.20 -12.66
CA ILE A 64 -4.40 -4.40 -13.88
C ILE A 64 -3.26 -3.41 -14.09
N VAL A 65 -2.88 -2.67 -13.04
CA VAL A 65 -1.75 -1.72 -13.09
C VAL A 65 -0.45 -2.45 -13.45
N ALA A 66 -0.19 -3.61 -12.84
CA ALA A 66 0.97 -4.45 -13.18
C ALA A 66 0.95 -4.88 -14.65
N ARG A 67 -0.20 -5.31 -15.16
CA ARG A 67 -0.35 -5.71 -16.57
C ARG A 67 -0.13 -4.54 -17.52
N LEU A 68 -0.74 -3.39 -17.26
CA LEU A 68 -0.56 -2.18 -18.07
C LEU A 68 0.90 -1.73 -18.07
N SER A 69 1.54 -1.70 -16.90
CA SER A 69 2.95 -1.35 -16.78
C SER A 69 3.85 -2.33 -17.54
N SER A 70 3.54 -3.63 -17.49
CA SER A 70 4.28 -4.65 -18.25
C SER A 70 4.21 -4.42 -19.75
N VAL A 71 3.04 -4.05 -20.27
CA VAL A 71 2.85 -3.78 -21.71
C VAL A 71 3.52 -2.48 -22.11
N LEU A 72 3.34 -1.41 -21.33
CA LEU A 72 3.83 -0.07 -21.67
C LEU A 72 5.36 0.06 -21.52
N PHE A 73 5.95 -0.65 -20.56
CA PHE A 73 7.36 -0.50 -20.18
C PHE A 73 8.17 -1.80 -20.33
N ALA A 74 7.74 -2.70 -21.22
CA ALA A 74 8.45 -3.95 -21.56
C ALA A 74 8.90 -4.76 -20.34
N ASN A 75 8.01 -4.95 -19.36
CA ASN A 75 8.28 -5.68 -18.11
C ASN A 75 9.41 -5.07 -17.25
N SER A 76 9.68 -3.77 -17.35
CA SER A 76 10.69 -3.09 -16.55
C SER A 76 10.22 -2.90 -15.10
N LEU A 77 11.10 -3.16 -14.13
CA LEU A 77 10.86 -2.82 -12.72
C LEU A 77 10.65 -1.32 -12.53
N VAL A 78 11.46 -0.50 -13.19
CA VAL A 78 11.32 0.97 -13.18
C VAL A 78 9.95 1.38 -13.71
N GLY A 79 9.54 0.78 -14.83
CA GLY A 79 8.23 1.04 -15.43
C GLY A 79 7.06 0.64 -14.52
N LEU A 80 7.19 -0.46 -13.78
CA LEU A 80 6.18 -0.91 -12.81
C LEU A 80 5.95 0.14 -11.70
N ARG A 81 7.00 0.84 -11.29
CA ARG A 81 7.00 1.80 -10.18
C ARG A 81 6.69 3.25 -10.59
N VAL A 82 6.47 3.54 -11.88
CA VAL A 82 6.08 4.88 -12.35
C VAL A 82 4.76 5.33 -11.71
N ILE A 83 3.73 4.47 -11.75
CA ILE A 83 2.41 4.82 -11.22
C ILE A 83 2.46 5.04 -9.70
N PRO A 84 3.01 4.15 -8.87
CA PRO A 84 3.22 4.40 -7.45
C PRO A 84 3.94 5.72 -7.15
N ALA A 85 5.04 6.00 -7.84
CA ALA A 85 5.78 7.25 -7.67
C ALA A 85 4.93 8.49 -8.00
N MET A 86 4.13 8.44 -9.07
CA MET A 86 3.20 9.53 -9.42
C MET A 86 2.12 9.72 -8.36
N LEU A 87 1.69 8.66 -7.67
CA LEU A 87 0.72 8.76 -6.57
C LEU A 87 1.29 9.51 -5.36
N LEU A 88 2.62 9.48 -5.12
CA LEU A 88 3.24 10.38 -4.14
C LEU A 88 3.03 11.86 -4.52
N GLY A 89 3.20 12.20 -5.81
CA GLY A 89 2.90 13.53 -6.33
C GLY A 89 1.44 13.92 -6.08
N TRP A 90 0.50 13.00 -6.29
CA TRP A 90 -0.92 13.17 -5.97
C TRP A 90 -1.16 13.45 -4.48
N PHE A 91 -0.51 12.73 -3.56
CA PHE A 91 -0.61 12.98 -2.12
C PHE A 91 -0.16 14.40 -1.77
N VAL A 92 0.98 14.83 -2.32
CA VAL A 92 1.54 16.17 -2.09
C VAL A 92 0.59 17.27 -2.59
N VAL A 93 0.09 17.13 -3.81
CA VAL A 93 -0.81 18.14 -4.42
C VAL A 93 -2.16 18.17 -3.70
N SER A 94 -2.72 17.02 -3.35
CA SER A 94 -4.01 16.95 -2.64
C SER A 94 -3.92 17.56 -1.24
N SER A 95 -2.84 17.31 -0.50
CA SER A 95 -2.59 17.89 0.82
C SER A 95 -2.45 19.43 0.74
N SER A 96 -1.65 19.92 -0.19
CA SER A 96 -1.51 21.36 -0.44
C SER A 96 -2.84 22.03 -0.84
N SER A 97 -3.60 21.38 -1.75
CA SER A 97 -4.93 21.85 -2.16
C SER A 97 -5.91 21.93 -0.98
N MET A 98 -5.92 20.92 -0.10
CA MET A 98 -6.72 20.95 1.12
C MET A 98 -6.27 22.06 2.09
N ALA A 99 -4.97 22.34 2.20
CA ALA A 99 -4.49 23.47 3.00
C ALA A 99 -5.05 24.81 2.46
N ARG A 100 -5.09 24.97 1.14
CA ARG A 100 -5.71 26.14 0.49
C ARG A 100 -7.21 26.23 0.79
N LEU A 101 -7.97 25.14 0.64
CA LEU A 101 -9.41 25.09 0.97
C LEU A 101 -9.67 25.43 2.44
N LEU A 102 -8.78 25.03 3.33
CA LEU A 102 -8.82 25.40 4.74
C LEU A 102 -8.40 26.86 5.00
N GLY A 103 -8.18 27.67 3.96
CA GLY A 103 -7.82 29.09 4.04
C GLY A 103 -6.38 29.33 4.44
N GLY A 104 -5.47 28.38 4.17
CA GLY A 104 -4.03 28.54 4.29
C GLY A 104 -3.45 29.35 3.14
N GLY A 105 -2.46 30.17 3.44
CA GLY A 105 -1.64 30.89 2.45
C GLY A 105 -0.55 29.98 1.86
N VAL A 106 0.35 30.56 1.07
CA VAL A 106 1.50 29.86 0.47
C VAL A 106 2.35 29.10 1.49
N PRO A 107 2.70 29.68 2.65
CA PRO A 107 3.48 28.97 3.65
C PRO A 107 2.79 27.69 4.14
N ALA A 108 1.48 27.73 4.42
CA ALA A 108 0.73 26.54 4.84
C ALA A 108 0.69 25.46 3.75
N GLN A 109 0.48 25.86 2.49
CA GLN A 109 0.47 24.95 1.34
C GLN A 109 1.81 24.22 1.18
N ARG A 110 2.94 24.94 1.27
CA ARG A 110 4.29 24.37 1.19
C ARG A 110 4.63 23.49 2.40
N ILE A 111 4.22 23.88 3.62
CA ILE A 111 4.40 23.04 4.81
C ILE A 111 3.63 21.73 4.67
N ALA A 112 2.37 21.76 4.23
CA ALA A 112 1.56 20.57 3.99
C ALA A 112 2.18 19.69 2.92
N ALA A 113 2.61 20.26 1.80
CA ALA A 113 3.29 19.58 0.70
C ALA A 113 4.58 18.88 1.18
N LEU A 114 5.43 19.59 1.92
CA LEU A 114 6.70 19.05 2.41
C LEU A 114 6.49 17.98 3.48
N ALA A 115 5.54 18.16 4.40
CA ALA A 115 5.19 17.14 5.39
C ALA A 115 4.72 15.84 4.72
N THR A 116 3.95 15.96 3.63
CA THR A 116 3.48 14.82 2.85
C THR A 116 4.64 14.15 2.09
N ALA A 117 5.49 14.91 1.40
CA ALA A 117 6.63 14.37 0.66
C ALA A 117 7.70 13.74 1.57
N ALA A 118 7.83 14.22 2.82
CA ALA A 118 8.79 13.69 3.81
C ALA A 118 8.20 12.59 4.71
N CYS A 119 6.92 12.25 4.53
CA CYS A 119 6.25 11.20 5.30
C CYS A 119 6.80 9.83 4.91
N GLY A 120 7.40 9.11 5.88
CA GLY A 120 8.02 7.81 5.63
C GLY A 120 7.04 6.76 5.11
N GLU A 121 5.79 6.80 5.56
CA GLU A 121 4.75 5.89 5.09
C GLU A 121 4.39 6.12 3.61
N TYR A 122 4.31 7.36 3.18
CA TYR A 122 4.04 7.67 1.78
C TYR A 122 5.23 7.35 0.88
N LEU A 123 6.46 7.60 1.35
CA LEU A 123 7.65 7.18 0.63
C LEU A 123 7.69 5.65 0.50
N ALA A 124 7.55 4.91 1.61
CA ALA A 124 7.61 3.45 1.59
C ALA A 124 6.53 2.82 0.68
N THR A 125 5.29 3.33 0.74
CA THR A 125 4.19 2.80 -0.08
C THR A 125 4.28 3.21 -1.55
N ALA A 126 4.77 4.42 -1.85
CA ALA A 126 4.93 4.91 -3.23
C ALA A 126 6.17 4.33 -3.93
N HIS A 127 7.09 3.71 -3.19
CA HIS A 127 8.23 3.01 -3.76
C HIS A 127 7.85 1.71 -4.47
N LEU A 128 6.75 1.07 -4.05
CA LEU A 128 6.31 -0.25 -4.49
C LEU A 128 4.92 -0.19 -5.12
N LEU A 129 4.68 -1.03 -6.13
CA LEU A 129 3.31 -1.29 -6.54
C LEU A 129 2.65 -2.19 -5.49
N THR A 130 1.78 -1.60 -4.66
CA THR A 130 0.99 -2.30 -3.65
C THR A 130 -0.47 -1.90 -3.72
N THR A 131 -1.36 -2.72 -3.13
CA THR A 131 -2.76 -2.32 -2.94
C THR A 131 -2.87 -1.08 -2.04
N THR A 132 -1.90 -0.88 -1.14
CA THR A 132 -1.90 0.20 -0.14
C THR A 132 -1.68 1.59 -0.77
N VAL A 133 -0.75 1.73 -1.73
CA VAL A 133 -0.52 3.03 -2.38
C VAL A 133 -1.77 3.50 -3.15
N SER A 134 -2.46 2.58 -3.81
CA SER A 134 -3.71 2.87 -4.53
C SER A 134 -4.87 3.16 -3.57
N ASP A 135 -4.95 2.46 -2.44
CA ASP A 135 -5.91 2.71 -1.36
C ASP A 135 -5.72 4.13 -0.80
N PHE A 136 -4.49 4.51 -0.44
CA PHE A 136 -4.20 5.87 0.05
C PHE A 136 -4.50 6.95 -0.97
N ALA A 137 -4.28 6.68 -2.25
CA ALA A 137 -4.65 7.61 -3.32
C ALA A 137 -6.17 7.82 -3.40
N ALA A 138 -6.94 6.76 -3.23
CA ALA A 138 -8.39 6.84 -3.15
C ALA A 138 -8.84 7.58 -1.87
N TRP A 139 -8.24 7.30 -0.70
CA TRP A 139 -8.52 8.03 0.54
C TRP A 139 -8.26 9.53 0.38
N ALA A 140 -7.10 9.89 -0.19
CA ALA A 140 -6.76 11.30 -0.46
C ALA A 140 -7.80 11.95 -1.38
N GLY A 141 -8.26 11.23 -2.41
CA GLY A 141 -9.29 11.70 -3.34
C GLY A 141 -10.66 11.89 -2.68
N VAL A 142 -11.08 10.95 -1.82
CA VAL A 142 -12.33 11.05 -1.05
C VAL A 142 -12.28 12.25 -0.10
N LEU A 143 -11.20 12.37 0.68
CA LEU A 143 -11.04 13.47 1.64
C LEU A 143 -10.94 14.82 0.95
N TRP A 144 -10.22 14.91 -0.14
CA TRP A 144 -10.09 16.10 -0.99
C TRP A 144 -11.46 16.53 -1.55
N SER A 145 -12.23 15.58 -2.07
CA SER A 145 -13.57 15.83 -2.61
C SER A 145 -14.54 16.28 -1.51
N CYS A 146 -14.51 15.62 -0.33
CA CYS A 146 -15.30 16.02 0.82
C CYS A 146 -14.92 17.44 1.32
N ALA A 147 -13.63 17.79 1.30
CA ALA A 147 -13.17 19.13 1.65
C ALA A 147 -13.70 20.18 0.66
N HIS A 148 -13.67 19.90 -0.64
CA HIS A 148 -14.29 20.74 -1.67
C HIS A 148 -15.79 20.90 -1.46
N PHE A 149 -16.50 19.79 -1.20
CA PHE A 149 -17.93 19.83 -0.91
C PHE A 149 -18.25 20.73 0.30
N LEU A 150 -17.52 20.57 1.38
CA LEU A 150 -17.72 21.36 2.60
C LEU A 150 -17.38 22.84 2.41
N GLU A 151 -16.49 23.19 1.48
CA GLU A 151 -16.13 24.59 1.20
C GLU A 151 -17.09 25.26 0.22
N SER A 152 -17.38 24.61 -0.91
CA SER A 152 -18.17 25.19 -2.00
C SER A 152 -19.67 24.90 -1.91
N GLU A 153 -20.08 23.91 -1.12
CA GLU A 153 -21.45 23.36 -1.01
C GLU A 153 -21.97 22.75 -2.34
N GLU A 154 -21.08 22.59 -3.34
CA GLU A 154 -21.44 22.02 -4.63
C GLU A 154 -21.55 20.50 -4.54
N SER A 155 -22.76 19.98 -4.70
CA SER A 155 -23.04 18.53 -4.53
C SER A 155 -22.32 17.61 -5.52
N ARG A 156 -21.80 18.14 -6.67
CA ARG A 156 -20.97 17.38 -7.61
C ARG A 156 -19.75 16.73 -6.94
N TRP A 157 -19.19 17.33 -5.89
CA TRP A 157 -18.04 16.80 -5.19
C TRP A 157 -18.34 15.52 -4.43
N LEU A 158 -19.59 15.27 -4.07
CA LEU A 158 -20.02 13.97 -3.51
C LEU A 158 -19.97 12.86 -4.55
N LEU A 159 -20.25 13.16 -5.82
CA LEU A 159 -20.12 12.19 -6.91
C LEU A 159 -18.65 11.85 -7.16
N VAL A 160 -17.77 12.87 -7.12
CA VAL A 160 -16.31 12.67 -7.22
C VAL A 160 -15.79 11.84 -6.05
N ALA A 161 -16.28 12.11 -4.82
CA ALA A 161 -15.95 11.27 -3.66
C ALA A 161 -16.42 9.82 -3.86
N GLY A 162 -17.62 9.61 -4.40
CA GLY A 162 -18.16 8.29 -4.76
C GLY A 162 -17.28 7.58 -5.79
N THR A 163 -16.77 8.30 -6.79
CA THR A 163 -15.85 7.73 -7.80
C THR A 163 -14.55 7.25 -7.16
N PHE A 164 -13.90 8.09 -6.34
CA PHE A 164 -12.69 7.68 -5.63
C PHE A 164 -12.94 6.50 -4.66
N ALA A 165 -14.09 6.49 -3.97
CA ALA A 165 -14.46 5.41 -3.07
C ALA A 165 -14.69 4.09 -3.83
N GLY A 166 -15.39 4.13 -4.99
CA GLY A 166 -15.64 2.95 -5.82
C GLY A 166 -14.34 2.36 -6.39
N VAL A 167 -13.47 3.21 -6.97
CA VAL A 167 -12.13 2.77 -7.43
C VAL A 167 -11.28 2.27 -6.25
N GLY A 168 -11.44 2.89 -5.07
CA GLY A 168 -10.75 2.47 -3.85
C GLY A 168 -11.14 1.07 -3.40
N LEU A 169 -12.39 0.64 -3.59
CA LEU A 169 -12.81 -0.74 -3.30
C LEU A 169 -12.09 -1.75 -4.19
N ASP A 170 -11.83 -1.41 -5.45
CA ASP A 170 -11.03 -2.23 -6.37
C ASP A 170 -9.52 -2.16 -6.09
N ALA A 171 -9.07 -1.22 -5.27
CA ALA A 171 -7.70 -1.19 -4.75
C ALA A 171 -7.57 -2.03 -3.47
N LYS A 172 -8.43 -1.75 -2.48
CA LYS A 172 -8.43 -2.41 -1.17
C LYS A 172 -9.70 -2.10 -0.41
N TRP A 173 -10.33 -3.11 0.20
CA TRP A 173 -11.56 -2.91 0.98
C TRP A 173 -11.41 -2.02 2.21
N ASN A 174 -10.17 -1.66 2.57
CA ASN A 174 -9.85 -0.75 3.67
C ASN A 174 -10.51 0.65 3.50
N ILE A 175 -10.75 1.12 2.25
CA ILE A 175 -11.49 2.36 1.97
C ILE A 175 -12.89 2.37 2.61
N GLY A 176 -13.50 1.19 2.80
CA GLY A 176 -14.80 1.05 3.46
C GLY A 176 -14.83 1.62 4.87
N PHE A 177 -13.70 1.57 5.61
CA PHE A 177 -13.60 2.19 6.94
C PHE A 177 -13.67 3.70 6.85
N LEU A 178 -13.05 4.33 5.85
CA LEU A 178 -13.14 5.78 5.64
C LEU A 178 -14.57 6.19 5.25
N VAL A 179 -15.20 5.47 4.32
CA VAL A 179 -16.57 5.75 3.88
C VAL A 179 -17.55 5.61 5.04
N GLY A 180 -17.44 4.55 5.85
CA GLY A 180 -18.23 4.38 7.06
C GLY A 180 -17.99 5.49 8.09
N ALA A 181 -16.75 5.87 8.32
CA ALA A 181 -16.39 6.94 9.24
C ALA A 181 -16.90 8.32 8.77
N LEU A 182 -16.83 8.60 7.45
CA LEU A 182 -17.42 9.82 6.87
C LEU A 182 -18.94 9.82 7.01
N THR A 183 -19.59 8.68 6.80
CA THR A 183 -21.04 8.55 7.02
C THR A 183 -21.41 8.92 8.46
N VAL A 184 -20.66 8.40 9.44
CA VAL A 184 -20.82 8.80 10.85
C VAL A 184 -20.56 10.30 11.01
N GLY A 185 -19.48 10.84 10.47
CA GLY A 185 -19.13 12.25 10.53
C GLY A 185 -20.25 13.16 9.99
N PHE A 186 -20.81 12.85 8.83
CA PHE A 186 -21.96 13.57 8.27
C PHE A 186 -23.22 13.41 9.11
N ALA A 187 -23.49 12.22 9.62
CA ALA A 187 -24.67 11.96 10.43
C ALA A 187 -24.71 12.79 11.74
N VAL A 188 -23.57 12.88 12.44
CA VAL A 188 -23.47 13.57 13.73
C VAL A 188 -23.26 15.09 13.60
N THR A 189 -22.76 15.56 12.45
CA THR A 189 -22.54 16.99 12.21
C THR A 189 -23.73 17.61 11.48
N THR A 190 -24.70 18.13 12.24
CA THR A 190 -25.99 18.63 11.70
C THR A 190 -25.81 19.65 10.58
N SER A 191 -24.84 20.56 10.68
CA SER A 191 -24.56 21.57 9.66
C SER A 191 -24.12 20.95 8.34
N ALA A 192 -23.24 19.96 8.36
CA ALA A 192 -22.78 19.26 7.16
C ALA A 192 -23.87 18.33 6.57
N ARG A 193 -24.63 17.66 7.43
CA ARG A 193 -25.73 16.77 7.01
C ARG A 193 -26.78 17.51 6.20
N ARG A 194 -27.13 18.74 6.60
CA ARG A 194 -28.12 19.56 5.89
C ARG A 194 -27.69 19.98 4.48
N LEU A 195 -26.39 19.96 4.19
CA LEU A 195 -25.85 20.30 2.88
C LEU A 195 -25.97 19.14 1.89
N VAL A 196 -26.17 17.89 2.36
CA VAL A 196 -26.16 16.69 1.52
C VAL A 196 -27.55 16.47 0.89
N PRO A 197 -27.72 16.68 -0.43
CA PRO A 197 -28.97 16.36 -1.10
C PRO A 197 -29.13 14.83 -1.22
N ALA A 198 -30.30 14.31 -0.81
CA ALA A 198 -30.55 12.86 -0.81
C ALA A 198 -30.33 12.21 -2.18
N ARG A 199 -30.76 12.87 -3.26
CA ARG A 199 -30.57 12.38 -4.64
C ARG A 199 -29.07 12.23 -4.99
N THR A 200 -28.25 13.22 -4.63
CA THR A 200 -26.80 13.15 -4.88
C THR A 200 -26.11 12.12 -4.01
N ALA A 201 -26.55 11.95 -2.75
CA ALA A 201 -26.05 10.89 -1.89
C ALA A 201 -26.36 9.50 -2.48
N LEU A 202 -27.59 9.27 -2.93
CA LEU A 202 -27.96 8.02 -3.62
C LEU A 202 -27.16 7.79 -4.90
N ALA A 203 -26.95 8.84 -5.72
CA ALA A 203 -26.13 8.75 -6.90
C ALA A 203 -24.65 8.43 -6.57
N ALA A 204 -24.09 9.04 -5.53
CA ALA A 204 -22.73 8.70 -5.06
C ALA A 204 -22.63 7.24 -4.61
N VAL A 205 -23.61 6.74 -3.84
CA VAL A 205 -23.68 5.32 -3.45
C VAL A 205 -23.80 4.41 -4.68
N ALA A 206 -24.63 4.78 -5.66
CA ALA A 206 -24.74 4.03 -6.92
C ALA A 206 -23.41 3.98 -7.69
N ILE A 207 -22.66 5.10 -7.73
CA ILE A 207 -21.32 5.14 -8.35
C ILE A 207 -20.37 4.17 -7.61
N VAL A 208 -20.35 4.22 -6.27
CA VAL A 208 -19.53 3.28 -5.46
C VAL A 208 -19.92 1.83 -5.78
N ALA A 209 -21.20 1.53 -5.84
CA ALA A 209 -21.68 0.18 -6.15
C ALA A 209 -21.29 -0.26 -7.57
N VAL A 210 -21.47 0.64 -8.58
CA VAL A 210 -21.15 0.34 -9.99
C VAL A 210 -19.66 0.19 -10.23
N LEU A 211 -18.80 0.90 -9.52
CA LEU A 211 -17.35 0.80 -9.69
C LEU A 211 -16.75 -0.30 -8.82
N GLY A 212 -17.21 -0.48 -7.60
CA GLY A 212 -16.60 -1.41 -6.64
C GLY A 212 -17.20 -2.82 -6.59
N TRP A 213 -18.18 -3.16 -7.47
CA TRP A 213 -18.81 -4.48 -7.47
C TRP A 213 -17.95 -5.63 -7.98
N PRO A 214 -16.93 -5.44 -8.86
CA PRO A 214 -16.30 -6.56 -9.55
C PRO A 214 -15.70 -7.60 -8.58
N ASP A 215 -14.91 -7.13 -7.61
CA ASP A 215 -14.28 -8.04 -6.65
C ASP A 215 -15.33 -8.70 -5.72
N PHE A 216 -16.35 -7.99 -5.29
CA PHE A 216 -17.42 -8.59 -4.48
C PHE A 216 -18.14 -9.73 -5.20
N LEU A 217 -18.43 -9.55 -6.49
CA LEU A 217 -19.01 -10.62 -7.30
C LEU A 217 -18.05 -11.80 -7.42
N TRP A 218 -16.78 -11.51 -7.70
CA TRP A 218 -15.77 -12.56 -7.82
C TRP A 218 -15.64 -13.37 -6.52
N GLN A 219 -15.56 -12.71 -5.37
CA GLN A 219 -15.50 -13.35 -4.06
C GLN A 219 -16.75 -14.23 -3.82
N ALA A 220 -17.93 -13.72 -4.13
CA ALA A 220 -19.18 -14.47 -3.97
C ALA A 220 -19.22 -15.74 -4.84
N LEU A 221 -18.75 -15.65 -6.08
CA LEU A 221 -18.70 -16.80 -7.01
C LEU A 221 -17.63 -17.83 -6.61
N HIS A 222 -16.61 -17.44 -5.84
CA HIS A 222 -15.52 -18.34 -5.41
C HIS A 222 -15.62 -18.75 -3.93
N GLY A 223 -16.76 -18.48 -3.25
CA GLY A 223 -16.97 -18.90 -1.87
C GLY A 223 -16.22 -18.06 -0.82
N TRP A 224 -15.97 -16.80 -1.11
CA TRP A 224 -15.34 -15.81 -0.22
C TRP A 224 -13.94 -16.22 0.27
N PRO A 225 -12.99 -16.50 -0.61
CA PRO A 225 -11.66 -16.99 -0.23
C PRO A 225 -10.83 -15.95 0.55
N ASN A 226 -11.20 -14.67 0.53
CA ASN A 226 -10.56 -13.64 1.34
C ASN A 226 -10.91 -13.72 2.85
N ILE A 227 -11.99 -14.41 3.25
CA ILE A 227 -12.35 -14.56 4.67
C ILE A 227 -11.26 -15.30 5.46
N PRO A 228 -10.74 -16.46 5.02
CA PRO A 228 -9.57 -17.08 5.67
C PRO A 228 -8.36 -16.16 5.74
N VAL A 229 -8.07 -15.37 4.68
CA VAL A 229 -6.97 -14.39 4.69
C VAL A 229 -7.19 -13.34 5.81
N PHE A 230 -8.38 -12.75 5.91
CA PHE A 230 -8.68 -11.81 7.00
C PHE A 230 -8.54 -12.43 8.38
N ARG A 231 -8.95 -13.70 8.55
CA ARG A 231 -8.77 -14.41 9.83
C ARG A 231 -7.30 -14.60 10.17
N SER A 232 -6.44 -14.90 9.20
CA SER A 232 -4.99 -15.04 9.45
C SER A 232 -4.36 -13.70 9.87
N LEU A 233 -4.80 -12.57 9.28
CA LEU A 233 -4.33 -11.24 9.68
C LEU A 233 -4.73 -10.91 11.13
N GLN A 234 -5.88 -11.40 11.62
CA GLN A 234 -6.33 -11.17 13.00
C GLN A 234 -5.46 -11.87 14.05
N LEU A 235 -4.67 -12.88 13.69
CA LEU A 235 -3.73 -13.54 14.61
C LEU A 235 -2.70 -12.53 15.16
N ASN A 236 -2.37 -11.49 14.40
CA ASN A 236 -1.43 -10.45 14.78
C ASN A 236 -2.09 -9.23 15.47
N ALA A 237 -3.40 -9.25 15.73
CA ALA A 237 -4.15 -8.11 16.27
C ALA A 237 -3.60 -7.59 17.60
N GLY A 238 -3.12 -8.48 18.49
CA GLY A 238 -2.50 -8.10 19.77
C GLY A 238 -1.21 -7.31 19.57
N HIS A 239 -0.32 -7.80 18.72
CA HIS A 239 0.92 -7.11 18.36
C HIS A 239 0.63 -5.76 17.69
N ASN A 240 -0.27 -5.73 16.72
CA ASN A 240 -0.66 -4.51 16.01
C ASN A 240 -1.14 -3.42 16.97
N ARG A 241 -1.98 -3.77 17.96
CA ARG A 241 -2.43 -2.79 18.99
C ARG A 241 -1.26 -2.26 19.81
N ALA A 242 -0.32 -3.13 20.22
CA ALA A 242 0.82 -2.71 21.02
C ALA A 242 1.71 -1.68 20.33
N VAL A 243 1.93 -1.82 19.01
CA VAL A 243 2.77 -0.93 18.23
C VAL A 243 2.00 0.21 17.53
N TYR A 244 0.67 0.24 17.61
CA TYR A 244 -0.19 1.11 16.80
C TYR A 244 0.16 2.59 16.91
N TRP A 245 0.17 3.15 18.13
CA TRP A 245 0.43 4.57 18.34
C TRP A 245 1.91 4.94 18.12
N PRO A 246 2.89 4.20 18.61
CA PRO A 246 4.29 4.42 18.26
C PRO A 246 4.55 4.41 16.74
N ALA A 247 3.87 3.52 16.01
CA ALA A 247 4.01 3.43 14.56
C ALA A 247 3.50 4.70 13.86
N GLN A 248 2.42 5.36 14.32
CA GLN A 248 1.97 6.62 13.72
C GLN A 248 3.05 7.71 13.80
N ILE A 249 3.84 7.74 14.88
CA ILE A 249 4.94 8.68 15.04
C ILE A 249 6.09 8.35 14.09
N LEU A 250 6.45 7.06 14.01
CA LEU A 250 7.52 6.58 13.15
C LEU A 250 7.19 6.81 11.67
N TYR A 251 5.99 6.44 11.25
CA TYR A 251 5.53 6.47 9.87
C TYR A 251 5.38 7.90 9.33
N THR A 252 4.85 8.81 10.14
CA THR A 252 4.72 10.21 9.73
C THR A 252 6.00 11.01 9.89
N GLY A 253 6.91 10.58 10.75
CA GLY A 253 8.13 11.28 11.12
C GLY A 253 7.93 12.25 12.30
N LEU A 254 9.01 12.43 13.08
CA LEU A 254 8.97 13.19 14.34
C LEU A 254 8.47 14.62 14.18
N ALA A 255 8.93 15.33 13.13
CA ALA A 255 8.53 16.72 12.90
C ALA A 255 7.09 16.86 12.38
N ALA A 256 6.56 15.86 11.70
CA ALA A 256 5.19 15.88 11.19
C ALA A 256 4.16 15.40 12.23
N THR A 257 4.57 14.70 13.28
CA THR A 257 3.70 14.24 14.36
C THR A 257 2.94 15.39 15.04
N PRO A 258 3.57 16.49 15.54
CA PRO A 258 2.82 17.61 16.09
C PRO A 258 1.96 18.33 15.05
N LEU A 259 2.32 18.23 13.76
CA LEU A 259 1.54 18.84 12.69
C LEU A 259 0.20 18.14 12.52
N TRP A 260 0.16 16.81 12.34
CA TRP A 260 -1.11 16.10 12.20
C TRP A 260 -1.96 16.11 13.47
N ALA A 261 -1.32 16.04 14.64
CA ALA A 261 -2.05 16.11 15.91
C ALA A 261 -2.75 17.47 16.09
N THR A 262 -2.02 18.58 15.81
CA THR A 262 -2.64 19.92 15.83
C THR A 262 -3.69 20.09 14.74
N GLY A 263 -3.51 19.44 13.58
CA GLY A 263 -4.48 19.41 12.49
C GLY A 263 -5.80 18.78 12.89
N LEU A 264 -5.75 17.62 13.57
CA LEU A 264 -6.95 16.94 14.07
C LEU A 264 -7.71 17.82 15.06
N VAL A 265 -7.01 18.39 16.05
CA VAL A 265 -7.60 19.32 17.03
C VAL A 265 -8.17 20.56 16.35
N ALA A 266 -7.49 21.09 15.35
CA ALA A 266 -7.93 22.29 14.63
C ALA A 266 -9.21 22.04 13.83
N LEU A 267 -9.33 20.90 13.14
CA LEU A 267 -10.56 20.51 12.43
C LEU A 267 -11.73 20.36 13.40
N TRP A 268 -11.48 19.76 14.57
CA TRP A 268 -12.50 19.59 15.60
C TRP A 268 -12.96 20.91 16.20
N ARG A 269 -12.03 21.83 16.52
CA ARG A 269 -12.29 23.11 17.15
C ARG A 269 -12.63 24.24 16.18
N ARG A 270 -12.54 23.98 14.88
CA ARG A 270 -12.74 25.04 13.88
C ARG A 270 -14.15 25.64 14.00
N GLU A 271 -14.18 26.88 14.39
CA GLU A 271 -15.34 27.74 14.32
C GLU A 271 -15.46 28.28 12.89
N SER A 272 -16.00 27.50 11.99
CA SER A 272 -16.66 28.03 10.81
C SER A 272 -18.11 28.35 11.15
N PRO A 273 -18.85 29.13 10.35
CA PRO A 273 -20.22 29.49 10.70
C PRO A 273 -21.04 28.28 11.18
N ASP A 274 -20.76 27.07 10.69
CA ASP A 274 -21.59 25.91 10.95
C ASP A 274 -20.85 24.71 11.53
N ARG A 275 -19.60 24.83 11.91
CA ARG A 275 -18.77 23.71 12.44
C ARG A 275 -18.69 22.48 11.49
N ARG A 276 -18.98 22.67 10.20
CA ARG A 276 -19.08 21.59 9.20
C ARG A 276 -17.80 20.75 9.04
N TRP A 277 -16.64 21.35 9.29
CA TRP A 277 -15.36 20.67 9.24
C TRP A 277 -15.17 19.57 10.31
N ARG A 278 -16.01 19.58 11.36
CA ARG A 278 -16.04 18.49 12.36
C ARG A 278 -16.38 17.15 11.75
N THR A 279 -17.07 17.11 10.61
CA THR A 279 -17.34 15.90 9.85
C THR A 279 -16.04 15.14 9.53
N LEU A 280 -15.03 15.85 9.00
CA LEU A 280 -13.75 15.26 8.65
C LEU A 280 -12.94 14.90 9.90
N ALA A 281 -12.97 15.72 10.95
CA ALA A 281 -12.34 15.41 12.22
C ALA A 281 -12.93 14.13 12.85
N THR A 282 -14.27 14.03 12.86
CA THR A 282 -14.98 12.83 13.34
C THR A 282 -14.58 11.60 12.55
N ALA A 283 -14.54 11.70 11.21
CA ALA A 283 -14.13 10.58 10.37
C ALA A 283 -12.70 10.12 10.70
N CYS A 284 -11.74 11.05 10.83
CA CYS A 284 -10.37 10.71 11.22
C CYS A 284 -10.29 10.02 12.60
N ILE A 285 -11.04 10.54 13.58
CA ILE A 285 -11.09 9.95 14.93
C ILE A 285 -11.69 8.53 14.88
N VAL A 286 -12.83 8.38 14.18
CA VAL A 286 -13.50 7.08 14.05
C VAL A 286 -12.58 6.05 13.40
N VAL A 287 -11.88 6.41 12.32
CA VAL A 287 -10.93 5.51 11.65
C VAL A 287 -9.78 5.13 12.57
N LEU A 288 -9.13 6.11 13.23
CA LEU A 288 -8.02 5.85 14.16
C LEU A 288 -8.43 4.90 15.29
N VAL A 289 -9.58 5.17 15.91
CA VAL A 289 -10.08 4.37 17.03
C VAL A 289 -10.54 2.99 16.58
N LEU A 290 -11.28 2.91 15.46
CA LEU A 290 -11.82 1.66 14.95
C LEU A 290 -10.71 0.70 14.53
N GLN A 291 -9.69 1.18 13.79
CA GLN A 291 -8.55 0.37 13.39
C GLN A 291 -7.73 -0.11 14.59
N PHE A 292 -7.56 0.73 15.62
CA PHE A 292 -6.94 0.33 16.89
C PHE A 292 -7.73 -0.80 17.59
N ILE A 293 -9.06 -0.63 17.75
CA ILE A 293 -9.93 -1.62 18.40
C ILE A 293 -9.90 -2.95 17.64
N LEU A 294 -9.99 -2.90 16.31
CA LEU A 294 -9.97 -4.09 15.46
C LEU A 294 -8.58 -4.76 15.38
N GLY A 295 -7.51 -4.10 15.86
CA GLY A 295 -6.14 -4.61 15.74
C GLY A 295 -5.64 -4.63 14.29
N GLY A 296 -6.11 -3.70 13.47
CA GLY A 296 -5.65 -3.50 12.11
C GLY A 296 -4.17 -3.14 12.06
N LYS A 297 -3.52 -3.41 10.93
CA LYS A 297 -2.12 -3.00 10.75
C LYS A 297 -1.99 -1.49 10.91
N PRO A 298 -0.96 -0.98 11.63
CA PRO A 298 -0.86 0.46 11.95
C PRO A 298 -0.93 1.39 10.74
N TYR A 299 -0.44 0.98 9.59
CA TYR A 299 -0.46 1.78 8.38
C TYR A 299 -1.84 1.88 7.70
N TYR A 300 -2.85 1.10 8.09
CA TYR A 300 -4.18 1.14 7.45
C TYR A 300 -4.89 2.49 7.51
N VAL A 301 -4.44 3.37 8.38
CA VAL A 301 -4.99 4.73 8.54
C VAL A 301 -4.21 5.80 7.78
N GLY A 302 -3.13 5.44 7.08
CA GLY A 302 -2.21 6.39 6.45
C GLY A 302 -2.87 7.41 5.54
N GLY A 303 -3.94 7.03 4.85
CA GLY A 303 -4.66 7.94 3.95
C GLY A 303 -5.26 9.21 4.59
N ILE A 304 -5.43 9.27 5.94
CA ILE A 304 -5.95 10.49 6.60
C ILE A 304 -4.90 11.61 6.76
N PHE A 305 -3.60 11.27 6.73
CA PHE A 305 -2.57 12.25 7.08
C PHE A 305 -2.45 13.38 6.05
N VAL A 306 -2.81 13.18 4.78
CA VAL A 306 -2.86 14.26 3.77
C VAL A 306 -3.76 15.42 4.22
N LEU A 307 -4.90 15.11 4.84
CA LEU A 307 -5.82 16.11 5.39
C LEU A 307 -5.28 16.70 6.70
N LEU A 308 -4.76 15.86 7.58
CA LEU A 308 -4.29 16.29 8.89
C LEU A 308 -3.05 17.17 8.81
N PHE A 309 -2.13 16.89 7.85
CA PHE A 309 -1.00 17.79 7.56
C PHE A 309 -1.48 19.13 7.01
N ALA A 310 -2.46 19.14 6.11
CA ALA A 310 -3.06 20.36 5.60
C ALA A 310 -3.65 21.24 6.71
N ALA A 311 -4.46 20.65 7.58
CA ALA A 311 -5.10 21.37 8.68
C ALA A 311 -4.10 21.88 9.73
N GLY A 312 -3.08 21.08 10.02
CA GLY A 312 -1.98 21.45 10.92
C GLY A 312 -1.16 22.62 10.38
N ALA A 313 -0.80 22.57 9.10
CA ALA A 313 -0.04 23.63 8.42
C ALA A 313 -0.78 24.97 8.47
N VAL A 314 -2.07 24.98 8.17
CA VAL A 314 -2.93 26.18 8.28
C VAL A 314 -2.95 26.73 9.72
N THR A 315 -3.01 25.82 10.69
CA THR A 315 -3.04 26.23 12.11
C THR A 315 -1.73 26.88 12.55
N LEU A 316 -0.60 26.29 12.13
CA LEU A 316 0.73 26.83 12.43
C LEU A 316 0.95 28.20 11.76
N GLU A 317 0.57 28.35 10.50
CA GLU A 317 0.65 29.62 9.79
C GLU A 317 -0.16 30.70 10.49
N ARG A 318 -1.43 30.42 10.87
CA ARG A 318 -2.28 31.38 11.59
C ARG A 318 -1.69 31.79 12.93
N ARG A 319 -1.15 30.81 13.71
CA ARG A 319 -0.47 31.11 14.98
C ARG A 319 0.76 31.99 14.80
N TRP A 320 1.55 31.70 13.74
CA TRP A 320 2.73 32.50 13.40
C TRP A 320 2.36 33.97 13.07
N ILE A 321 1.35 34.17 12.20
CA ILE A 321 0.88 35.50 11.81
C ILE A 321 0.39 36.27 13.03
N LEU A 322 -0.44 35.65 13.88
CA LEU A 322 -1.01 36.31 15.10
C LEU A 322 0.09 36.67 16.11
N ARG A 323 1.07 35.80 16.35
CA ARG A 323 2.16 36.05 17.28
C ARG A 323 3.11 37.12 16.77
N ARG A 324 3.43 37.10 15.47
CA ARG A 324 4.26 38.16 14.85
C ARG A 324 3.59 39.51 14.94
N GLY A 325 2.29 39.62 14.72
CA GLY A 325 1.54 40.84 14.86
C GLY A 325 1.53 41.40 16.31
N ARG A 326 1.79 40.55 17.32
CA ARG A 326 1.90 40.93 18.74
C ARG A 326 3.36 41.07 19.22
N GLY A 327 4.36 41.04 18.32
CA GLY A 327 5.79 41.09 18.66
C GLY A 327 6.30 39.84 19.40
N LEU A 328 5.51 38.76 19.46
CA LEU A 328 5.88 37.53 20.16
C LEU A 328 6.71 36.59 19.24
N ARG A 329 7.72 35.95 19.82
CA ARG A 329 8.51 34.92 19.11
C ARG A 329 7.66 33.70 18.88
N SER A 330 7.76 33.13 17.65
CA SER A 330 7.19 31.82 17.27
C SER A 330 8.03 31.23 16.16
N LEU A 331 7.94 29.91 16.02
CA LEU A 331 8.58 29.22 14.89
C LEU A 331 7.97 29.72 13.58
N GLY A 332 8.80 30.26 12.70
CA GLY A 332 8.39 30.73 11.38
C GLY A 332 8.20 29.54 10.40
N PRO A 333 7.52 29.77 9.26
CA PRO A 333 7.32 28.74 8.25
C PRO A 333 8.61 28.11 7.78
N THR A 334 9.69 28.91 7.60
CA THR A 334 11.01 28.41 7.18
C THR A 334 11.61 27.43 8.19
N THR A 335 11.50 27.72 9.49
CA THR A 335 12.00 26.82 10.55
C THR A 335 11.23 25.50 10.58
N ILE A 336 9.90 25.56 10.38
CA ILE A 336 9.03 24.38 10.33
C ILE A 336 9.40 23.53 9.11
N MET A 337 9.59 24.16 7.94
CA MET A 337 10.01 23.47 6.73
C MET A 337 11.40 22.83 6.87
N ALA A 338 12.35 23.53 7.51
CA ALA A 338 13.66 22.98 7.80
C ALA A 338 13.57 21.74 8.73
N ALA A 339 12.75 21.81 9.78
CA ALA A 339 12.53 20.65 10.65
C ALA A 339 11.90 19.45 9.93
N LEU A 340 10.91 19.71 9.04
CA LEU A 340 10.31 18.67 8.21
C LEU A 340 11.33 18.07 7.22
N ALA A 341 12.17 18.90 6.60
CA ALA A 341 13.21 18.44 5.69
C ALA A 341 14.24 17.56 6.43
N VAL A 342 14.70 17.98 7.60
CA VAL A 342 15.63 17.17 8.44
C VAL A 342 14.95 15.86 8.86
N SER A 343 13.68 15.89 9.29
CA SER A 343 12.93 14.68 9.60
C SER A 343 12.83 13.76 8.38
N GLY A 344 12.57 14.32 7.20
CA GLY A 344 12.54 13.57 5.94
C GLY A 344 13.88 12.90 5.60
N LEU A 345 15.00 13.60 5.79
CA LEU A 345 16.34 13.03 5.57
C LEU A 345 16.60 11.81 6.48
N ILE A 346 16.01 11.78 7.67
CA ILE A 346 16.10 10.64 8.59
C ILE A 346 15.17 9.50 8.14
N THR A 347 13.96 9.81 7.68
CA THR A 347 12.97 8.80 7.29
C THR A 347 13.26 8.18 5.93
N ILE A 348 13.88 8.90 4.99
CA ILE A 348 14.22 8.39 3.64
C ILE A 348 14.95 7.04 3.69
N PRO A 349 16.07 6.84 4.39
CA PRO A 349 16.77 5.56 4.42
C PRO A 349 16.01 4.44 5.14
N LEU A 350 15.00 4.78 5.94
CA LEU A 350 14.11 3.81 6.59
C LEU A 350 12.96 3.39 5.66
N ALA A 351 12.56 4.27 4.74
CA ALA A 351 11.40 4.08 3.87
C ALA A 351 11.75 3.49 2.50
N ILE A 352 12.86 3.94 1.88
CA ILE A 352 13.22 3.60 0.50
C ILE A 352 14.70 3.18 0.37
N PRO A 353 15.08 2.42 -0.67
CA PRO A 353 16.38 1.77 -0.78
C PRO A 353 17.51 2.73 -1.22
N VAL A 354 17.77 3.81 -0.48
CA VAL A 354 18.87 4.73 -0.76
C VAL A 354 20.24 4.19 -0.31
N LEU A 355 20.26 3.26 0.65
CA LEU A 355 21.47 2.62 1.15
C LEU A 355 21.77 1.31 0.38
N PRO A 356 22.98 0.73 0.45
CA PRO A 356 23.26 -0.61 -0.07
C PRO A 356 22.41 -1.69 0.63
N ALA A 357 22.00 -2.75 -0.09
CA ALA A 357 21.15 -3.81 0.47
C ALA A 357 21.71 -4.47 1.75
N LYS A 358 23.03 -4.57 1.88
CA LYS A 358 23.70 -5.08 3.08
C LYS A 358 23.37 -4.25 4.34
N SER A 359 23.03 -2.98 4.18
CA SER A 359 22.67 -2.09 5.30
C SER A 359 21.37 -2.51 5.98
N LEU A 360 20.50 -3.24 5.30
CA LEU A 360 19.29 -3.83 5.91
C LEU A 360 19.64 -4.70 7.09
N HIS A 361 20.69 -5.52 6.97
CA HIS A 361 21.18 -6.37 8.06
C HIS A 361 22.06 -5.58 9.04
N THR A 362 23.09 -4.87 8.55
CA THR A 362 24.11 -4.26 9.41
C THR A 362 23.57 -3.13 10.28
N LEU A 363 22.53 -2.42 9.84
CA LEU A 363 21.84 -1.36 10.58
C LEU A 363 20.47 -1.82 11.11
N ALA A 364 20.15 -3.11 10.99
CA ALA A 364 18.88 -3.71 11.41
C ALA A 364 17.62 -3.02 10.84
N LEU A 365 17.73 -2.38 9.65
CA LEU A 365 16.64 -1.65 9.00
C LEU A 365 15.47 -2.56 8.64
N GLN A 366 15.74 -3.85 8.37
CA GLN A 366 14.71 -4.87 8.13
C GLN A 366 13.73 -5.06 9.30
N LYS A 367 14.09 -4.64 10.52
CA LYS A 367 13.20 -4.66 11.69
C LYS A 367 12.25 -3.46 11.73
N ILE A 368 12.59 -2.39 11.01
CA ILE A 368 11.81 -1.15 10.93
C ILE A 368 10.91 -1.18 9.70
N ASN A 369 11.48 -1.54 8.55
CA ASN A 369 10.76 -1.68 7.29
C ASN A 369 11.08 -3.06 6.69
N TYR A 370 10.20 -4.00 6.98
CA TYR A 370 10.30 -5.38 6.51
C TYR A 370 10.10 -5.49 4.99
N ASP A 371 9.25 -4.64 4.41
CA ASP A 371 8.95 -4.66 2.97
C ASP A 371 10.21 -4.44 2.10
N LEU A 372 11.19 -3.66 2.59
CA LEU A 372 12.48 -3.53 1.90
C LEU A 372 13.28 -4.84 1.88
N ALA A 373 13.17 -5.66 2.93
CA ALA A 373 13.84 -6.96 2.99
C ALA A 373 13.23 -7.97 2.00
N GLU A 374 11.92 -7.85 1.74
CA GLU A 374 11.18 -8.70 0.81
C GLU A 374 11.44 -8.35 -0.67
N THR A 375 12.27 -7.34 -0.95
CA THR A 375 12.64 -6.97 -2.33
C THR A 375 13.94 -7.60 -2.80
N ILE A 376 14.72 -8.24 -1.93
CA ILE A 376 16.10 -8.61 -2.25
C ILE A 376 16.26 -10.07 -2.67
N ALA A 377 17.28 -10.29 -3.51
CA ALA A 377 17.87 -11.59 -3.81
C ALA A 377 17.00 -12.62 -4.55
N TRP A 378 15.83 -12.27 -5.08
CA TRP A 378 14.98 -13.17 -5.87
C TRP A 378 15.72 -13.88 -7.02
N PRO A 379 16.54 -13.20 -7.86
CA PRO A 379 17.29 -13.90 -8.90
C PRO A 379 18.27 -14.96 -8.36
N ARG A 380 18.85 -14.72 -7.18
CA ARG A 380 19.76 -15.67 -6.51
C ARG A 380 18.98 -16.89 -6.03
N GLU A 381 17.81 -16.70 -5.45
CA GLU A 381 16.95 -17.79 -5.02
C GLU A 381 16.53 -18.67 -6.18
N VAL A 382 15.97 -18.06 -7.24
CA VAL A 382 15.57 -18.80 -8.46
C VAL A 382 16.76 -19.51 -9.08
N GLY A 383 17.96 -18.91 -9.08
CA GLY A 383 19.18 -19.53 -9.55
C GLY A 383 19.57 -20.79 -8.77
N GLN A 384 19.44 -20.77 -7.43
CA GLN A 384 19.72 -21.93 -6.57
C GLN A 384 18.65 -23.03 -6.75
N ILE A 385 17.37 -22.69 -6.81
CA ILE A 385 16.29 -23.64 -7.10
C ILE A 385 16.49 -24.29 -8.48
N ALA A 386 16.82 -23.49 -9.48
CA ALA A 386 17.11 -23.99 -10.83
C ALA A 386 18.33 -24.93 -10.87
N ALA A 387 19.34 -24.70 -10.04
CA ALA A 387 20.46 -25.60 -9.91
C ALA A 387 20.03 -26.98 -9.37
N VAL A 388 19.16 -27.00 -8.35
CA VAL A 388 18.54 -28.25 -7.85
C VAL A 388 17.72 -28.92 -8.96
N PHE A 389 16.89 -28.19 -9.68
CA PHE A 389 16.10 -28.73 -10.79
C PHE A 389 16.98 -29.34 -11.88
N ARG A 390 18.07 -28.70 -12.28
CA ARG A 390 18.99 -29.18 -13.29
C ARG A 390 19.85 -30.38 -12.85
N SER A 391 20.11 -30.50 -11.54
CA SER A 391 20.87 -31.64 -10.98
C SER A 391 20.07 -32.93 -10.92
N LEU A 392 18.76 -32.91 -11.19
CA LEU A 392 17.94 -34.11 -11.25
C LEU A 392 18.39 -35.04 -12.40
N PRO A 393 18.35 -36.37 -12.21
CA PRO A 393 18.51 -37.31 -13.30
C PRO A 393 17.56 -36.98 -14.46
N GLU A 394 17.99 -37.22 -15.69
CA GLU A 394 17.22 -36.82 -16.88
C GLU A 394 15.80 -37.39 -16.89
N THR A 395 15.65 -38.63 -16.47
CA THR A 395 14.32 -39.28 -16.34
C THR A 395 13.40 -38.57 -15.37
N GLN A 396 13.91 -38.16 -14.24
CA GLN A 396 13.15 -37.39 -13.23
C GLN A 396 12.90 -35.98 -13.75
N ARG A 397 13.90 -35.32 -14.34
CA ARG A 397 13.79 -33.92 -14.81
C ARG A 397 12.73 -33.76 -15.92
N LYS A 398 12.54 -34.78 -16.79
CA LYS A 398 11.48 -34.76 -17.81
C LYS A 398 10.07 -34.63 -17.20
N SER A 399 9.84 -35.25 -16.04
CA SER A 399 8.55 -35.19 -15.30
C SER A 399 8.56 -34.22 -14.14
N ALA A 400 9.65 -33.48 -13.91
CA ALA A 400 9.78 -32.59 -12.76
C ALA A 400 9.03 -31.29 -12.94
N ILE A 401 8.44 -30.82 -11.85
CA ILE A 401 7.90 -29.47 -11.67
C ILE A 401 8.57 -28.80 -10.46
N ILE A 402 8.39 -27.50 -10.34
CA ILE A 402 8.72 -26.73 -9.14
C ILE A 402 7.41 -26.34 -8.47
N LEU A 403 7.30 -26.65 -7.18
CA LEU A 403 6.13 -26.33 -6.34
C LEU A 403 6.55 -25.34 -5.26
N ALA A 404 6.15 -24.09 -5.42
CA ALA A 404 6.45 -23.02 -4.48
C ALA A 404 5.44 -23.00 -3.32
N GLY A 405 5.92 -22.73 -2.11
CA GLY A 405 5.13 -22.70 -0.88
C GLY A 405 4.35 -21.41 -0.69
N ASN A 406 4.88 -20.28 -1.19
CA ASN A 406 4.20 -18.99 -1.15
C ASN A 406 4.08 -18.34 -2.54
N TYR A 407 3.29 -17.27 -2.62
CA TYR A 407 3.01 -16.56 -3.87
C TYR A 407 4.21 -15.73 -4.37
N GLY A 408 5.07 -15.23 -3.46
CA GLY A 408 6.28 -14.48 -3.81
C GLY A 408 7.30 -15.34 -4.54
N GLU A 409 7.57 -16.54 -4.01
CA GLU A 409 8.43 -17.55 -4.62
C GLU A 409 7.88 -17.98 -6.00
N ALA A 410 6.57 -18.24 -6.09
CA ALA A 410 5.93 -18.60 -7.35
C ALA A 410 6.08 -17.50 -8.39
N GLY A 411 5.82 -16.24 -8.01
CA GLY A 411 5.99 -15.08 -8.87
C GLY A 411 7.45 -14.84 -9.27
N ALA A 412 8.41 -15.06 -8.36
CA ALA A 412 9.84 -14.95 -8.66
C ALA A 412 10.28 -16.03 -9.66
N LEU A 413 9.84 -17.27 -9.48
CA LEU A 413 10.09 -18.37 -10.41
C LEU A 413 9.50 -18.06 -11.79
N ASP A 414 8.27 -17.58 -11.86
CA ASP A 414 7.63 -17.16 -13.10
C ASP A 414 8.41 -16.04 -13.80
N ARG A 415 8.85 -15.04 -13.03
CA ARG A 415 9.58 -13.86 -13.55
C ARG A 415 10.99 -14.18 -14.03
N TYR A 416 11.72 -15.01 -13.30
CA TYR A 416 13.15 -15.22 -13.51
C TYR A 416 13.50 -16.62 -14.03
N GLY A 417 12.57 -17.56 -13.99
CA GLY A 417 12.84 -18.97 -14.31
C GLY A 417 13.47 -19.20 -15.68
N ALA A 418 13.00 -18.49 -16.71
CA ALA A 418 13.55 -18.58 -18.07
C ALA A 418 15.04 -18.19 -18.13
N GLN A 419 15.47 -17.18 -17.35
CA GLN A 419 16.89 -16.75 -17.27
C GLN A 419 17.80 -17.87 -16.75
N PHE A 420 17.25 -18.72 -15.88
CA PHE A 420 17.95 -19.88 -15.30
C PHE A 420 17.62 -21.21 -15.97
N LYS A 421 17.02 -21.18 -17.17
CA LYS A 421 16.71 -22.37 -17.99
C LYS A 421 15.69 -23.32 -17.32
N ILE A 422 14.76 -22.79 -16.53
CA ILE A 422 13.56 -23.52 -16.11
C ILE A 422 12.58 -23.50 -17.30
N PRO A 423 12.11 -24.67 -17.79
CA PRO A 423 11.18 -24.70 -18.91
C PRO A 423 9.82 -24.09 -18.56
N PRO A 424 9.11 -23.44 -19.49
CA PRO A 424 7.78 -22.92 -19.24
C PRO A 424 6.79 -24.01 -18.82
N GLY A 425 5.77 -23.63 -18.04
CA GLY A 425 4.74 -24.55 -17.56
C GLY A 425 5.22 -25.57 -16.52
N ARG A 426 6.33 -25.28 -15.83
CA ARG A 426 6.88 -26.15 -14.78
C ARG A 426 6.72 -25.56 -13.37
N ILE A 427 6.12 -24.38 -13.22
CA ILE A 427 6.01 -23.66 -11.95
C ILE A 427 4.56 -23.72 -11.49
N TYR A 428 4.37 -24.17 -10.25
CA TYR A 428 3.07 -24.32 -9.61
C TYR A 428 3.16 -23.84 -8.16
N SER A 429 2.04 -23.41 -7.61
CA SER A 429 1.92 -23.10 -6.18
C SER A 429 0.50 -23.33 -5.70
N GLY A 430 0.37 -23.76 -4.46
CA GLY A 430 -0.89 -23.84 -3.74
C GLY A 430 -1.31 -22.55 -3.08
N ALA A 431 -0.50 -21.48 -3.18
CA ALA A 431 -0.72 -20.22 -2.49
C ALA A 431 -1.71 -19.31 -3.23
N ASN A 432 -2.66 -18.76 -2.48
CA ASN A 432 -3.58 -17.72 -2.94
C ASN A 432 -4.18 -18.05 -4.33
N SER A 433 -4.15 -17.09 -5.27
CA SER A 433 -4.72 -17.29 -6.61
C SER A 433 -3.97 -18.27 -7.49
N PHE A 434 -2.70 -18.58 -7.20
CA PHE A 434 -1.95 -19.61 -7.93
C PHE A 434 -2.64 -20.98 -7.83
N TRP A 435 -3.24 -21.31 -6.68
CA TRP A 435 -3.99 -22.56 -6.53
C TRP A 435 -5.16 -22.67 -7.51
N LEU A 436 -5.85 -21.56 -7.79
CA LEU A 436 -6.98 -21.50 -8.72
C LEU A 436 -6.57 -21.66 -10.20
N TRP A 437 -5.31 -21.39 -10.54
CA TRP A 437 -4.81 -21.55 -11.92
C TRP A 437 -4.54 -23.00 -12.30
N GLY A 438 -4.74 -23.92 -11.37
CA GLY A 438 -4.87 -25.35 -11.62
C GLY A 438 -3.71 -26.19 -11.09
N PRO A 439 -3.96 -27.51 -11.01
CA PRO A 439 -2.98 -28.48 -10.54
C PRO A 439 -1.91 -28.75 -11.59
N PRO A 440 -0.74 -29.31 -11.17
CA PRO A 440 0.23 -29.87 -12.07
C PRO A 440 -0.35 -30.96 -12.98
N PRO A 441 0.25 -31.19 -14.16
CA PRO A 441 -0.19 -32.25 -15.07
C PRO A 441 0.03 -33.63 -14.45
N ARG A 442 -0.77 -34.63 -14.89
CA ARG A 442 -0.67 -36.01 -14.39
C ARG A 442 0.74 -36.62 -14.55
N SER A 443 1.49 -36.18 -15.55
CA SER A 443 2.88 -36.61 -15.81
C SER A 443 3.91 -36.06 -14.80
N ALA A 444 3.53 -35.09 -13.95
CA ALA A 444 4.41 -34.50 -12.94
C ALA A 444 4.53 -35.45 -11.73
N THR A 445 5.55 -36.28 -11.73
CA THR A 445 5.82 -37.30 -10.68
C THR A 445 7.02 -36.96 -9.81
N THR A 446 7.81 -35.97 -10.20
CA THR A 446 8.94 -35.43 -9.45
C THR A 446 8.69 -33.96 -9.16
N VAL A 447 8.97 -33.52 -7.93
CA VAL A 447 8.75 -32.15 -7.48
C VAL A 447 10.02 -31.61 -6.84
N VAL A 448 10.45 -30.42 -7.27
CA VAL A 448 11.34 -29.56 -6.51
C VAL A 448 10.44 -28.65 -5.68
N ALA A 449 10.30 -28.95 -4.41
CA ALA A 449 9.43 -28.25 -3.47
C ALA A 449 10.23 -27.16 -2.75
N VAL A 450 9.74 -25.92 -2.78
CA VAL A 450 10.36 -24.75 -2.17
C VAL A 450 9.47 -24.30 -1.02
N ASN A 451 10.02 -24.14 0.17
CA ASN A 451 9.29 -23.64 1.35
C ASN A 451 8.00 -24.42 1.66
N MET A 452 8.01 -25.68 1.41
CA MET A 452 6.85 -26.54 1.65
C MET A 452 6.98 -27.26 3.00
N ASN A 453 5.87 -27.41 3.70
CA ASN A 453 5.85 -28.20 4.93
C ASN A 453 6.27 -29.66 4.66
N PRO A 454 7.37 -30.16 5.28
CA PRO A 454 7.86 -31.51 5.05
C PRO A 454 6.82 -32.61 5.36
N ALA A 455 5.94 -32.38 6.34
CA ALA A 455 4.90 -33.35 6.69
C ALA A 455 3.84 -33.48 5.59
N THR A 456 3.49 -32.39 4.93
CA THR A 456 2.58 -32.37 3.77
C THR A 456 3.20 -33.14 2.59
N LEU A 457 4.48 -32.90 2.31
CA LEU A 457 5.18 -33.60 1.25
C LEU A 457 5.28 -35.12 1.54
N ARG A 458 5.64 -35.53 2.75
CA ARG A 458 5.73 -36.97 3.12
C ARG A 458 4.39 -37.70 3.06
N ARG A 459 3.29 -37.01 3.27
CA ARG A 459 1.94 -37.57 3.06
C ARG A 459 1.64 -37.80 1.57
N SER A 460 2.10 -36.89 0.71
CA SER A 460 1.80 -36.92 -0.72
C SER A 460 2.79 -37.71 -1.56
N PHE A 461 4.03 -37.88 -1.10
CA PHE A 461 5.11 -38.52 -1.84
C PHE A 461 5.75 -39.67 -1.04
N SER A 462 6.26 -40.68 -1.74
CA SER A 462 6.94 -41.83 -1.14
C SER A 462 8.36 -41.50 -0.67
N SER A 463 9.04 -40.57 -1.33
CA SER A 463 10.37 -40.11 -0.96
C SER A 463 10.45 -38.59 -0.95
N VAL A 464 11.02 -38.04 0.11
CA VAL A 464 11.26 -36.58 0.27
C VAL A 464 12.66 -36.42 0.85
N ARG A 465 13.54 -35.72 0.15
CA ARG A 465 14.90 -35.42 0.60
C ARG A 465 15.19 -33.93 0.54
N LEU A 466 15.92 -33.42 1.53
CA LEU A 466 16.46 -32.07 1.50
C LEU A 466 17.55 -31.99 0.43
N ALA A 467 17.47 -30.98 -0.43
CA ALA A 467 18.45 -30.74 -1.48
C ALA A 467 19.29 -29.49 -1.19
N LEU A 468 18.70 -28.44 -0.59
CA LEU A 468 19.33 -27.16 -0.36
C LEU A 468 18.60 -26.44 0.77
N VAL A 469 19.35 -25.64 1.55
CA VAL A 469 18.81 -24.56 2.39
C VAL A 469 19.24 -23.25 1.76
N TYR A 470 18.27 -22.42 1.37
CA TYR A 470 18.53 -21.17 0.67
C TYR A 470 19.20 -20.12 1.55
N THR A 471 20.11 -19.35 0.97
CA THR A 471 20.67 -18.17 1.62
C THR A 471 20.80 -17.01 0.63
N ASN A 472 20.31 -15.82 1.05
CA ASN A 472 20.43 -14.60 0.25
C ASN A 472 21.88 -14.05 0.18
N GLY A 473 22.78 -14.55 1.02
CA GLY A 473 24.19 -14.15 1.05
C GLY A 473 24.47 -12.76 1.60
N LEU A 474 23.44 -12.06 2.10
CA LEU A 474 23.52 -10.72 2.70
C LEU A 474 23.25 -10.75 4.20
N GLY A 475 22.79 -11.89 4.75
CA GLY A 475 22.38 -12.03 6.14
C GLY A 475 21.09 -11.27 6.47
N VAL A 476 20.36 -10.80 5.46
CA VAL A 476 19.08 -10.10 5.65
C VAL A 476 18.01 -11.11 6.01
N SER A 477 17.29 -10.84 7.10
CA SER A 477 16.15 -11.64 7.52
C SER A 477 14.93 -11.23 6.71
N ASN A 478 14.44 -12.13 5.87
CA ASN A 478 13.20 -12.06 5.11
C ASN A 478 12.55 -13.45 5.11
N ASP A 479 11.35 -13.58 4.52
CA ASP A 479 10.60 -14.85 4.53
C ASP A 479 11.33 -15.98 3.81
N GLU A 480 12.22 -15.67 2.87
CA GLU A 480 12.95 -16.66 2.07
C GLU A 480 14.27 -17.11 2.72
N GLN A 481 14.82 -16.34 3.65
CA GLN A 481 16.13 -16.68 4.27
C GLN A 481 16.01 -17.95 5.12
N GLY A 482 16.75 -18.99 4.76
CA GLY A 482 16.74 -20.27 5.46
C GLY A 482 15.68 -21.27 4.95
N VAL A 483 14.98 -20.93 3.86
CA VAL A 483 13.97 -21.79 3.26
C VAL A 483 14.59 -23.09 2.73
N GLU A 484 13.91 -24.19 3.02
CA GLU A 484 14.29 -25.52 2.55
C GLU A 484 13.79 -25.77 1.11
N VAL A 485 14.70 -26.26 0.26
CA VAL A 485 14.37 -26.77 -1.08
C VAL A 485 14.52 -28.29 -1.02
N MET A 486 13.41 -28.99 -1.24
CA MET A 486 13.32 -30.45 -1.18
C MET A 486 13.04 -31.06 -2.53
N VAL A 487 13.51 -32.28 -2.73
CA VAL A 487 13.12 -33.10 -3.89
C VAL A 487 12.19 -34.20 -3.40
N ALA A 488 10.99 -34.24 -3.96
CA ALA A 488 9.98 -35.25 -3.67
C ALA A 488 9.68 -36.10 -4.90
N THR A 489 9.60 -37.41 -4.74
CA THR A 489 9.32 -38.38 -5.81
C THR A 489 8.31 -39.43 -5.38
N GLY A 490 7.68 -40.10 -6.36
CA GLY A 490 6.71 -41.14 -6.07
C GLY A 490 5.41 -40.57 -5.51
N LEU A 491 4.74 -39.74 -6.29
CA LEU A 491 3.42 -39.19 -5.96
C LEU A 491 2.45 -40.35 -5.66
N ARG A 492 1.84 -40.34 -4.45
CA ARG A 492 0.99 -41.43 -3.95
C ARG A 492 -0.42 -41.40 -4.55
N SER A 493 -0.92 -40.21 -4.88
CA SER A 493 -2.27 -40.02 -5.41
C SER A 493 -2.22 -39.01 -6.54
N PRO A 494 -3.09 -39.11 -7.56
CA PRO A 494 -3.12 -38.14 -8.66
C PRO A 494 -3.29 -36.70 -8.17
N TRP A 495 -2.72 -35.74 -8.89
CA TRP A 495 -2.83 -34.32 -8.57
C TRP A 495 -4.28 -33.84 -8.45
N SER A 496 -5.19 -34.36 -9.25
CA SER A 496 -6.63 -34.05 -9.20
C SER A 496 -7.27 -34.33 -7.85
N SER A 497 -6.80 -35.32 -7.10
CA SER A 497 -7.33 -35.65 -5.77
C SER A 497 -6.49 -35.06 -4.63
N SER A 498 -5.20 -34.81 -4.86
CA SER A 498 -4.30 -34.30 -3.82
C SER A 498 -4.17 -32.77 -3.81
N TRP A 499 -4.54 -32.07 -4.89
CA TRP A 499 -4.30 -30.63 -5.07
C TRP A 499 -4.95 -29.78 -3.98
N LEU A 500 -6.12 -30.15 -3.48
CA LEU A 500 -6.77 -29.45 -2.36
C LEU A 500 -5.89 -29.44 -1.11
N GLY A 501 -5.09 -30.46 -0.87
CA GLY A 501 -4.19 -30.54 0.28
C GLY A 501 -2.98 -29.60 0.21
N PHE A 502 -2.74 -28.96 -0.93
CA PHE A 502 -1.68 -27.98 -1.13
C PHE A 502 -2.19 -26.53 -1.04
N ARG A 503 -3.51 -26.33 -0.99
CA ARG A 503 -4.08 -24.98 -0.89
C ARG A 503 -3.67 -24.32 0.41
N ASN A 504 -3.10 -23.11 0.31
CA ASN A 504 -2.76 -22.28 1.46
C ASN A 504 -3.08 -20.80 1.17
N TYR A 505 -3.13 -20.02 2.23
CA TYR A 505 -3.35 -18.57 2.21
C TYR A 505 -2.16 -17.92 2.91
N SER A 506 -1.18 -17.49 2.13
CA SER A 506 0.09 -16.91 2.60
C SER A 506 0.12 -15.39 2.45
#